data_8018c0a55af5cd87e77fe9eb3bfe4b30
#
_entry.id   8018c0a55af5cd87e77fe9eb3bfe4b30
#
_cell.length_a   1.000
_cell.length_b   1.000
_cell.length_c   1.000
_cell.angle_alpha   90.00
_cell.angle_beta   90.00
_cell.angle_gamma   90.00
#
_symmetry.space_group_name_H-M   'P 1'
#
loop_
_entity.id
_entity.type
_entity.pdbx_description
1 polymer ?
#
loop_
_entity_poly.entity_id
_entity_poly.type
_entity_poly.pdbx_seq_one_letter_code
_entity_poly.pdbx_strand_id
1 'polypeptide(L)'
;MNIIVRPYGKDSCYCRPDTTWERENRDLYSPDCVNEWYWAPVMFTRVSKAGKCINPKFAERYYDSVNFGILLYAGNSEIAFSSCTDHTSILPAPLYNPVVMENEENMFEVFKQGETIFRTGTAHRGLLEDSICRASQMTSLRIGDMVAIELSHISLLAGRSEGEIRLEASYCENSLSDFRIIF
;
A
#
# COMPACT_ATOMS: atom_id res chain seq x y z
N MET A 1 12.36 1.93 -10.01
CA MET A 1 11.36 1.05 -9.34
C MET A 1 10.00 1.67 -9.56
N ASN A 2 8.96 0.86 -9.79
CA ASN A 2 7.58 1.34 -9.87
C ASN A 2 6.78 0.74 -8.71
N ILE A 3 5.80 1.49 -8.22
CA ILE A 3 4.78 0.97 -7.31
C ILE A 3 3.49 0.88 -8.13
N ILE A 4 3.09 -0.35 -8.44
CA ILE A 4 1.91 -0.62 -9.26
C ILE A 4 0.76 -0.91 -8.32
N VAL A 5 -0.29 -0.09 -8.38
CA VAL A 5 -1.43 -0.16 -7.46
C VAL A 5 -2.65 -0.70 -8.18
N ARG A 6 -3.30 -1.69 -7.60
CA ARG A 6 -4.64 -2.12 -7.97
C ARG A 6 -5.65 -1.51 -7.01
N PRO A 7 -6.52 -0.60 -7.47
CA PRO A 7 -7.57 -0.04 -6.62
C PRO A 7 -8.58 -1.08 -6.18
N TYR A 8 -9.18 -0.86 -5.01
CA TYR A 8 -10.20 -1.74 -4.47
C TYR A 8 -11.37 -1.94 -5.45
N GLY A 9 -11.72 -3.20 -5.69
CA GLY A 9 -12.84 -3.57 -6.58
C GLY A 9 -12.61 -3.24 -8.06
N LYS A 10 -11.39 -2.90 -8.49
CA LYS A 10 -11.07 -2.60 -9.89
C LYS A 10 -10.18 -3.66 -10.51
N ASP A 11 -10.30 -3.79 -11.83
CA ASP A 11 -9.45 -4.66 -12.63
C ASP A 11 -8.27 -3.95 -13.27
N SER A 12 -8.30 -2.61 -13.28
CA SER A 12 -7.22 -1.77 -13.78
C SER A 12 -6.19 -1.50 -12.70
N CYS A 13 -4.96 -1.25 -13.13
CA CYS A 13 -3.87 -0.81 -12.26
C CYS A 13 -3.34 0.55 -12.72
N TYR A 14 -2.75 1.30 -11.81
CA TYR A 14 -1.99 2.52 -12.11
C TYR A 14 -0.63 2.47 -11.42
N CYS A 15 0.29 3.34 -11.84
CA CYS A 15 1.63 3.40 -11.26
C CYS A 15 1.79 4.65 -10.40
N ARG A 16 2.48 4.49 -9.29
CA ARG A 16 3.02 5.57 -8.46
C ARG A 16 4.54 5.58 -8.65
N PRO A 17 5.18 6.76 -8.78
CA PRO A 17 6.62 6.87 -8.86
C PRO A 17 7.29 6.41 -7.56
N ASP A 18 8.55 6.01 -7.64
CA ASP A 18 9.33 5.56 -6.49
C ASP A 18 9.61 6.66 -5.47
N THR A 19 9.54 7.93 -5.85
CA THR A 19 9.61 9.08 -4.94
C THR A 19 8.47 9.09 -3.90
N THR A 20 7.36 8.42 -4.19
CA THR A 20 6.24 8.30 -3.25
C THR A 20 6.52 7.31 -2.13
N TRP A 21 7.53 6.44 -2.27
CA TRP A 21 7.81 5.39 -1.30
C TRP A 21 8.38 5.94 0.00
N GLU A 22 7.69 5.61 1.11
CA GLU A 22 8.15 5.87 2.47
C GLU A 22 8.30 4.53 3.22
N ARG A 23 9.47 4.31 3.83
CA ARG A 23 9.81 3.07 4.52
C ARG A 23 10.48 3.28 5.88
N GLU A 24 10.78 4.53 6.22
CA GLU A 24 11.58 4.90 7.38
C GLU A 24 10.74 5.52 8.51
N ASN A 25 9.40 5.45 8.38
CA ASN A 25 8.46 6.04 9.36
C ASN A 25 8.69 7.56 9.58
N ARG A 26 9.04 8.28 8.52
CA ARG A 26 9.18 9.73 8.59
C ARG A 26 7.82 10.39 8.67
N ASP A 27 7.73 11.43 9.47
CA ASP A 27 6.56 12.29 9.52
C ASP A 27 6.31 12.93 8.13
N LEU A 28 5.05 12.97 7.73
CA LEU A 28 4.62 13.62 6.50
C LEU A 28 4.23 15.07 6.80
N TYR A 29 5.02 16.01 6.31
CA TYR A 29 4.66 17.42 6.32
C TYR A 29 3.75 17.72 5.14
N SER A 30 2.49 18.04 5.42
CA SER A 30 1.48 18.29 4.39
C SER A 30 1.81 19.57 3.62
N PRO A 31 1.89 19.54 2.28
CA PRO A 31 2.01 20.75 1.48
C PRO A 31 0.87 21.74 1.76
N ASP A 32 1.14 23.05 1.69
CA ASP A 32 0.15 24.11 1.96
C ASP A 32 -1.10 24.01 1.08
N CYS A 33 -0.97 23.48 -0.13
CA CYS A 33 -2.07 23.28 -1.08
C CYS A 33 -2.96 22.06 -0.75
N VAL A 34 -2.57 21.20 0.19
CA VAL A 34 -3.33 20.00 0.57
C VAL A 34 -4.13 20.28 1.83
N ASN A 35 -5.46 20.30 1.72
CA ASN A 35 -6.36 20.54 2.84
C ASN A 35 -6.88 19.26 3.49
N GLU A 36 -6.88 18.15 2.75
CA GLU A 36 -7.40 16.87 3.20
C GLU A 36 -6.52 15.75 2.69
N TRP A 37 -6.32 14.75 3.53
CA TRP A 37 -5.70 13.49 3.15
C TRP A 37 -6.75 12.39 3.13
N TYR A 38 -6.76 11.65 2.03
CA TYR A 38 -7.50 10.40 1.90
C TYR A 38 -6.51 9.24 1.97
N TRP A 39 -7.01 8.05 2.24
CA TRP A 39 -6.16 6.89 2.39
C TRP A 39 -6.83 5.59 1.97
N ALA A 40 -6.01 4.58 1.73
CA ALA A 40 -6.42 3.18 1.63
C ALA A 40 -5.39 2.28 2.30
N PRO A 41 -5.82 1.28 3.09
CA PRO A 41 -4.95 0.21 3.53
C PRO A 41 -4.60 -0.69 2.35
N VAL A 42 -3.37 -1.18 2.30
CA VAL A 42 -2.91 -2.04 1.22
C VAL A 42 -2.19 -3.27 1.72
N MET A 43 -2.30 -4.36 0.96
CA MET A 43 -1.34 -5.43 0.95
C MET A 43 -0.39 -5.21 -0.23
N PHE A 44 0.88 -5.49 -0.06
CA PHE A 44 1.84 -5.35 -1.15
C PHE A 44 2.88 -6.46 -1.17
N THR A 45 3.48 -6.62 -2.33
CA THR A 45 4.59 -7.55 -2.55
C THR A 45 5.69 -6.90 -3.37
N ARG A 46 6.88 -7.42 -3.24
CA ARG A 46 8.03 -7.08 -4.08
C ARG A 46 8.22 -8.12 -5.16
N VAL A 47 8.35 -7.66 -6.41
CA VAL A 47 8.61 -8.51 -7.56
C VAL A 47 10.03 -9.06 -7.45
N SER A 48 10.16 -10.38 -7.37
CA SER A 48 11.44 -11.10 -7.30
C SER A 48 11.94 -11.61 -8.66
N LYS A 49 11.04 -11.68 -9.66
CA LYS A 49 11.33 -12.12 -11.01
C LYS A 49 10.67 -11.21 -12.05
N ALA A 50 11.43 -10.74 -13.03
CA ALA A 50 10.89 -9.93 -14.11
C ALA A 50 9.93 -10.74 -15.00
N GLY A 51 8.84 -10.09 -15.48
CA GLY A 51 7.86 -10.74 -16.34
C GLY A 51 6.90 -9.79 -17.02
N LYS A 52 6.25 -10.28 -18.05
CA LYS A 52 5.14 -9.62 -18.77
C LYS A 52 4.14 -10.67 -19.21
N CYS A 53 2.84 -10.34 -19.19
CA CYS A 53 1.76 -11.27 -19.54
C CYS A 53 1.87 -12.58 -18.72
N ILE A 54 2.09 -12.45 -17.41
CA ILE A 54 2.27 -13.59 -16.52
C ILE A 54 1.00 -14.43 -16.49
N ASN A 55 1.15 -15.73 -16.73
CA ASN A 55 0.04 -16.66 -16.61
C ASN A 55 -0.27 -16.95 -15.15
N PRO A 56 -1.55 -16.94 -14.74
CA PRO A 56 -1.97 -17.20 -13.35
C PRO A 56 -1.36 -18.47 -12.73
N LYS A 57 -1.18 -19.53 -13.53
CA LYS A 57 -0.56 -20.78 -13.09
C LYS A 57 0.87 -20.62 -12.54
N PHE A 58 1.53 -19.52 -12.87
CA PHE A 58 2.92 -19.27 -12.50
C PHE A 58 3.11 -18.01 -11.66
N ALA A 59 2.04 -17.34 -11.25
CA ALA A 59 2.09 -16.07 -10.54
C ALA A 59 2.94 -16.15 -9.26
N GLU A 60 2.84 -17.25 -8.51
CA GLU A 60 3.61 -17.50 -7.29
C GLU A 60 5.13 -17.43 -7.46
N ARG A 61 5.65 -17.57 -8.69
CA ARG A 61 7.09 -17.54 -8.99
C ARG A 61 7.66 -16.14 -9.15
N TYR A 62 6.81 -15.12 -9.07
CA TYR A 62 7.20 -13.74 -9.36
C TYR A 62 7.33 -12.87 -8.12
N TYR A 63 7.01 -13.42 -6.95
CA TYR A 63 7.18 -12.76 -5.67
C TYR A 63 7.65 -13.77 -4.61
N ASP A 64 8.34 -13.28 -3.59
CA ASP A 64 8.89 -14.09 -2.50
C ASP A 64 8.62 -13.47 -1.13
N SER A 65 7.99 -12.33 -1.11
CA SER A 65 7.80 -11.55 0.10
C SER A 65 6.54 -10.69 0.02
N VAL A 66 5.89 -10.48 1.16
CA VAL A 66 4.66 -9.71 1.31
C VAL A 66 4.70 -8.85 2.55
N ASN A 67 3.95 -7.75 2.56
CA ASN A 67 3.68 -6.97 3.75
C ASN A 67 2.39 -6.15 3.57
N PHE A 68 2.00 -5.42 4.59
CA PHE A 68 0.89 -4.49 4.60
C PHE A 68 1.39 -3.06 4.78
N GLY A 69 0.60 -2.11 4.31
CA GLY A 69 0.96 -0.70 4.35
C GLY A 69 -0.23 0.22 4.13
N ILE A 70 0.08 1.48 3.87
CA ILE A 70 -0.91 2.55 3.72
C ILE A 70 -0.55 3.36 2.47
N LEU A 71 -1.56 3.67 1.65
CA LEU A 71 -1.43 4.66 0.60
C LEU A 71 -2.20 5.93 0.99
N LEU A 72 -1.56 7.08 0.85
CA LEU A 72 -2.15 8.39 1.06
C LEU A 72 -2.42 9.08 -0.28
N TYR A 73 -3.47 9.90 -0.31
CA TYR A 73 -3.94 10.62 -1.49
C TYR A 73 -4.30 12.05 -1.10
N ALA A 74 -3.74 13.04 -1.78
CA ALA A 74 -4.05 14.44 -1.56
C ALA A 74 -5.46 14.78 -2.09
N GLY A 75 -6.33 15.32 -1.24
CA GLY A 75 -7.75 15.48 -1.51
C GLY A 75 -8.14 16.53 -2.55
N ASN A 76 -7.27 17.45 -2.93
CA ASN A 76 -7.60 18.58 -3.81
C ASN A 76 -7.22 18.35 -5.27
N SER A 77 -6.78 17.16 -5.64
CA SER A 77 -6.26 16.90 -6.98
C SER A 77 -6.87 15.66 -7.60
N GLU A 78 -6.82 15.60 -8.93
CA GLU A 78 -7.18 14.37 -9.63
C GLU A 78 -6.35 13.19 -9.11
N ILE A 79 -6.93 12.00 -9.09
CA ILE A 79 -6.28 10.77 -8.60
C ILE A 79 -4.90 10.58 -9.23
N ALA A 80 -4.75 10.91 -10.51
CA ALA A 80 -3.49 10.80 -11.22
C ALA A 80 -2.37 11.63 -10.57
N PHE A 81 -2.66 12.86 -10.15
CA PHE A 81 -1.69 13.74 -9.50
C PHE A 81 -1.51 13.39 -8.01
N SER A 82 -2.61 13.12 -7.30
CA SER A 82 -2.55 12.75 -5.88
C SER A 82 -1.76 11.46 -5.63
N SER A 83 -1.67 10.59 -6.63
CA SER A 83 -0.88 9.36 -6.56
C SER A 83 0.63 9.57 -6.77
N CYS A 84 1.06 10.78 -7.12
CA CYS A 84 2.47 11.11 -7.35
C CYS A 84 3.10 11.95 -6.22
N THR A 85 2.37 12.23 -5.14
CA THR A 85 2.89 13.00 -4.01
C THR A 85 3.97 12.21 -3.27
N ASP A 86 5.10 12.84 -3.03
CA ASP A 86 6.25 12.21 -2.36
C ASP A 86 5.89 11.70 -0.96
N HIS A 87 6.51 10.59 -0.55
CA HIS A 87 6.35 9.98 0.78
C HIS A 87 4.92 9.57 1.15
N THR A 88 4.07 9.28 0.16
CA THR A 88 2.66 8.91 0.38
C THR A 88 2.35 7.43 0.15
N SER A 89 3.34 6.63 -0.18
CA SER A 89 3.26 5.17 -0.22
C SER A 89 4.04 4.58 0.95
N ILE A 90 3.38 4.45 2.11
CA ILE A 90 3.96 3.92 3.34
C ILE A 90 3.97 2.39 3.21
N LEU A 91 5.08 1.87 2.69
CA LEU A 91 5.29 0.45 2.41
C LEU A 91 6.51 -0.02 3.20
N PRO A 92 6.31 -0.42 4.46
CA PRO A 92 7.37 -0.70 5.42
C PRO A 92 8.17 -1.95 5.09
N ALA A 93 9.40 -1.98 5.58
CA ALA A 93 10.27 -3.15 5.61
C ALA A 93 10.52 -3.59 7.08
N PRO A 94 10.89 -4.85 7.31
CA PRO A 94 11.10 -5.94 6.36
C PRO A 94 9.80 -6.52 5.79
N LEU A 95 9.88 -7.17 4.62
CA LEU A 95 8.79 -7.96 4.09
C LEU A 95 8.86 -9.38 4.65
N TYR A 96 7.70 -10.01 4.78
CA TYR A 96 7.55 -11.35 5.33
C TYR A 96 7.46 -12.41 4.23
N ASN A 97 7.81 -13.65 4.56
CA ASN A 97 7.56 -14.78 3.67
C ASN A 97 6.05 -14.95 3.46
N PRO A 98 5.56 -15.23 2.23
CA PRO A 98 4.13 -15.38 1.94
C PRO A 98 3.39 -16.44 2.78
N VAL A 99 4.10 -17.39 3.40
CA VAL A 99 3.53 -18.37 4.34
C VAL A 99 2.79 -17.71 5.51
N VAL A 100 3.17 -16.49 5.90
CA VAL A 100 2.47 -15.76 6.97
C VAL A 100 1.00 -15.47 6.64
N MET A 101 0.63 -15.48 5.36
CA MET A 101 -0.76 -15.30 4.91
C MET A 101 -1.64 -16.55 5.10
N GLU A 102 -1.05 -17.68 5.44
CA GLU A 102 -1.76 -18.94 5.66
C GLU A 102 -2.27 -19.07 7.10
N ASN A 103 -1.75 -18.26 8.02
CA ASN A 103 -2.21 -18.23 9.41
C ASN A 103 -3.36 -17.24 9.57
N GLU A 104 -4.55 -17.75 9.85
CA GLU A 104 -5.79 -16.95 10.03
C GLU A 104 -5.76 -16.07 11.28
N GLU A 105 -4.89 -16.35 12.25
CA GLU A 105 -4.73 -15.51 13.45
C GLU A 105 -3.97 -14.23 13.17
N ASN A 106 -3.24 -14.17 12.07
CA ASN A 106 -2.49 -12.99 11.70
C ASN A 106 -3.44 -11.87 11.25
N MET A 107 -3.32 -10.73 11.91
CA MET A 107 -4.17 -9.55 11.66
C MET A 107 -3.30 -8.35 11.27
N PHE A 108 -3.77 -7.63 10.27
CA PHE A 108 -3.29 -6.30 9.95
C PHE A 108 -4.26 -5.26 10.50
N GLU A 109 -3.75 -4.31 11.26
CA GLU A 109 -4.53 -3.27 11.90
C GLU A 109 -3.91 -1.90 11.66
N VAL A 110 -4.77 -0.88 11.49
CA VAL A 110 -4.36 0.52 11.35
C VAL A 110 -5.09 1.35 12.39
N PHE A 111 -4.35 2.22 13.06
CA PHE A 111 -4.86 3.08 14.12
C PHE A 111 -4.64 4.55 13.74
N LYS A 112 -5.63 5.39 14.04
CA LYS A 112 -5.55 6.85 14.01
C LYS A 112 -5.74 7.37 15.43
N GLN A 113 -4.76 8.09 15.98
CA GLN A 113 -4.81 8.63 17.35
C GLN A 113 -5.13 7.55 18.41
N GLY A 114 -4.65 6.32 18.21
CA GLY A 114 -4.89 5.17 19.07
C GLY A 114 -6.22 4.45 18.87
N GLU A 115 -7.10 4.94 18.00
CA GLU A 115 -8.36 4.27 17.65
C GLU A 115 -8.19 3.41 16.40
N THR A 116 -8.67 2.15 16.41
CA THR A 116 -8.62 1.26 15.25
C THR A 116 -9.56 1.78 14.16
N ILE A 117 -8.99 2.13 13.00
CA ILE A 117 -9.75 2.60 11.82
C ILE A 117 -9.84 1.55 10.72
N PHE A 118 -9.02 0.50 10.77
CA PHE A 118 -9.09 -0.62 9.84
C PHE A 118 -8.52 -1.89 10.48
N ARG A 119 -9.13 -3.04 10.14
CA ARG A 119 -8.66 -4.35 10.55
C ARG A 119 -9.01 -5.40 9.50
N THR A 120 -8.07 -6.27 9.16
CA THR A 120 -8.30 -7.41 8.26
C THR A 120 -7.42 -8.60 8.60
N GLY A 121 -7.91 -9.81 8.31
CA GLY A 121 -7.06 -11.00 8.25
C GLY A 121 -6.18 -11.02 7.01
N THR A 122 -5.41 -12.06 6.82
CA THR A 122 -4.31 -12.13 5.83
C THR A 122 -4.56 -13.02 4.62
N ALA A 123 -5.73 -13.66 4.54
CA ALA A 123 -6.06 -14.64 3.47
C ALA A 123 -6.29 -13.99 2.09
N HIS A 124 -5.29 -13.23 1.59
CA HIS A 124 -5.41 -12.48 0.33
C HIS A 124 -4.49 -12.99 -0.78
N ARG A 125 -3.92 -14.21 -0.64
CA ARG A 125 -2.94 -14.75 -1.61
C ARG A 125 -3.48 -14.77 -3.04
N GLY A 126 -4.70 -15.27 -3.25
CA GLY A 126 -5.31 -15.31 -4.59
C GLY A 126 -5.50 -13.93 -5.21
N LEU A 127 -5.84 -12.92 -4.40
CA LEU A 127 -5.97 -11.54 -4.82
C LEU A 127 -4.61 -10.95 -5.25
N LEU A 128 -3.54 -11.28 -4.52
CA LEU A 128 -2.17 -10.86 -4.83
C LEU A 128 -1.72 -11.43 -6.17
N GLU A 129 -1.88 -12.73 -6.38
CA GLU A 129 -1.48 -13.41 -7.61
C GLU A 129 -2.26 -12.92 -8.83
N ASP A 130 -3.57 -12.71 -8.70
CA ASP A 130 -4.39 -12.10 -9.76
C ASP A 130 -3.91 -10.68 -10.07
N SER A 131 -3.55 -9.90 -9.06
CA SER A 131 -3.06 -8.52 -9.26
C SER A 131 -1.71 -8.46 -9.96
N ILE A 132 -0.79 -9.39 -9.67
CA ILE A 132 0.48 -9.54 -10.40
C ILE A 132 0.21 -9.85 -11.86
N CYS A 133 -0.70 -10.79 -12.15
CA CYS A 133 -1.08 -11.15 -13.51
C CYS A 133 -1.64 -9.94 -14.26
N ARG A 134 -2.60 -9.22 -13.67
CA ARG A 134 -3.24 -8.04 -14.29
C ARG A 134 -2.24 -6.91 -14.54
N ALA A 135 -1.43 -6.57 -13.56
CA ALA A 135 -0.38 -5.58 -13.71
C ALA A 135 0.57 -5.93 -14.87
N SER A 136 0.94 -7.21 -14.99
CA SER A 136 1.86 -7.68 -16.03
C SER A 136 1.28 -7.68 -17.44
N GLN A 137 -0.03 -7.59 -17.62
CA GLN A 137 -0.65 -7.48 -18.94
C GLN A 137 -0.35 -6.14 -19.60
N MET A 138 -0.36 -5.07 -18.81
CA MET A 138 -0.19 -3.70 -19.32
C MET A 138 1.25 -3.22 -19.23
N THR A 139 2.01 -3.62 -18.21
CA THR A 139 3.38 -3.20 -18.01
C THR A 139 4.32 -4.38 -17.79
N SER A 140 5.60 -4.20 -18.13
CA SER A 140 6.63 -5.18 -17.80
C SER A 140 7.03 -5.00 -16.34
N LEU A 141 6.81 -6.03 -15.53
CA LEU A 141 7.28 -6.04 -14.15
C LEU A 141 8.80 -6.27 -14.11
N ARG A 142 9.49 -5.50 -13.31
CA ARG A 142 10.95 -5.62 -13.09
C ARG A 142 11.22 -6.09 -11.69
N ILE A 143 12.35 -6.74 -11.48
CA ILE A 143 12.81 -7.09 -10.14
C ILE A 143 12.94 -5.82 -9.30
N GLY A 144 12.33 -5.85 -8.12
CA GLY A 144 12.28 -4.73 -7.21
C GLY A 144 11.08 -3.80 -7.37
N ASP A 145 10.26 -3.94 -8.44
CA ASP A 145 8.96 -3.27 -8.50
C ASP A 145 8.06 -3.78 -7.37
N MET A 146 7.12 -2.95 -6.94
CA MET A 146 6.12 -3.33 -5.94
C MET A 146 4.75 -3.42 -6.59
N VAL A 147 3.97 -4.41 -6.19
CA VAL A 147 2.55 -4.52 -6.53
C VAL A 147 1.76 -4.38 -5.24
N ALA A 148 0.99 -3.31 -5.14
CA ALA A 148 0.14 -2.99 -3.99
C ALA A 148 -1.34 -3.13 -4.37
N ILE A 149 -2.15 -3.60 -3.43
CA ILE A 149 -3.58 -3.84 -3.64
C ILE A 149 -4.33 -3.14 -2.52
N GLU A 150 -5.23 -2.25 -2.88
CA GLU A 150 -6.11 -1.61 -1.90
C GLU A 150 -7.08 -2.62 -1.31
N LEU A 151 -7.18 -2.64 0.01
CA LEU A 151 -8.03 -3.57 0.77
C LEU A 151 -9.39 -2.96 1.12
N SER A 152 -9.55 -1.66 0.91
CA SER A 152 -10.84 -0.94 1.02
C SER A 152 -10.90 0.20 0.01
N HIS A 153 -12.09 0.79 -0.14
CA HIS A 153 -12.23 2.05 -0.88
C HIS A 153 -11.44 3.17 -0.21
N ILE A 154 -10.91 4.07 -1.03
CA ILE A 154 -10.30 5.31 -0.56
C ILE A 154 -11.32 6.09 0.27
N SER A 155 -10.94 6.51 1.46
CA SER A 155 -11.79 7.28 2.39
C SER A 155 -11.03 8.46 2.98
N LEU A 156 -11.76 9.45 3.49
CA LEU A 156 -11.17 10.59 4.18
C LEU A 156 -10.43 10.13 5.44
N LEU A 157 -9.18 10.55 5.57
CA LEU A 157 -8.35 10.26 6.74
C LEU A 157 -8.31 11.43 7.71
N ALA A 158 -7.95 12.60 7.20
CA ALA A 158 -7.77 13.81 8.03
C ALA A 158 -7.90 15.08 7.21
N GLY A 159 -8.29 16.15 7.89
CA GLY A 159 -8.32 17.50 7.36
C GLY A 159 -7.36 18.44 8.08
N ARG A 160 -6.96 19.53 7.41
CA ARG A 160 -6.04 20.55 7.94
C ARG A 160 -6.49 21.14 9.29
N SER A 161 -7.78 21.14 9.58
CA SER A 161 -8.33 21.60 10.86
C SER A 161 -7.92 20.74 12.05
N GLU A 162 -7.44 19.52 11.82
CA GLU A 162 -6.94 18.62 12.88
C GLU A 162 -5.51 19.00 13.31
N GLY A 163 -4.76 19.75 12.49
CA GLY A 163 -3.40 20.22 12.73
C GLY A 163 -2.37 19.10 12.64
N GLU A 164 -2.47 18.08 13.46
CA GLU A 164 -1.59 16.91 13.50
C GLU A 164 -2.40 15.66 13.80
N ILE A 165 -2.10 14.57 13.10
CA ILE A 165 -2.61 13.24 13.41
C ILE A 165 -1.48 12.23 13.45
N ARG A 166 -1.56 11.24 14.33
CA ARG A 166 -0.66 10.09 14.39
C ARG A 166 -1.35 8.87 13.78
N LEU A 167 -0.61 8.18 12.92
CA LEU A 167 -1.00 6.91 12.31
C LEU A 167 -0.04 5.81 12.75
N GLU A 168 -0.61 4.70 13.16
CA GLU A 168 0.14 3.51 13.52
C GLU A 168 -0.43 2.33 12.74
N ALA A 169 0.43 1.40 12.34
CA ALA A 169 0.00 0.15 11.76
C ALA A 169 0.76 -1.01 12.39
N SER A 170 0.06 -2.13 12.56
CA SER A 170 0.65 -3.36 13.11
C SER A 170 0.26 -4.57 12.28
N TYR A 171 1.13 -5.58 12.28
CA TYR A 171 0.90 -6.87 11.67
C TYR A 171 1.52 -7.97 12.54
N CYS A 172 0.74 -9.00 12.85
CA CYS A 172 1.18 -10.06 13.77
C CYS A 172 1.76 -9.49 15.07
N GLU A 173 1.09 -8.51 15.68
CA GLU A 173 1.51 -7.82 16.91
C GLU A 173 2.82 -7.00 16.79
N ASN A 174 3.45 -6.99 15.60
CA ASN A 174 4.63 -6.18 15.35
C ASN A 174 4.23 -4.81 14.76
N SER A 175 4.85 -3.75 15.25
CA SER A 175 4.70 -2.43 14.66
C SER A 175 5.29 -2.42 13.25
N LEU A 176 4.48 -2.03 12.27
CA LEU A 176 4.90 -1.85 10.87
C LEU A 176 5.25 -0.40 10.58
N SER A 177 4.43 0.53 11.07
CA SER A 177 4.63 1.95 10.88
C SER A 177 4.08 2.75 12.05
N ASP A 178 4.74 3.88 12.31
CA ASP A 178 4.36 4.87 13.31
C ASP A 178 4.87 6.23 12.85
N PHE A 179 3.98 7.09 12.38
CA PHE A 179 4.34 8.40 11.83
C PHE A 179 3.19 9.39 12.01
N ARG A 180 3.50 10.68 11.82
CA ARG A 180 2.52 11.75 11.92
C ARG A 180 2.30 12.39 10.57
N ILE A 181 1.09 12.88 10.34
CA ILE A 181 0.78 13.86 9.30
C ILE A 181 0.63 15.20 9.99
N ILE A 182 1.44 16.17 9.58
CA ILE A 182 1.52 17.52 10.14
C ILE A 182 1.08 18.49 9.04
N PHE A 183 0.01 19.24 9.28
CA PHE A 183 -0.58 20.18 8.31
C PHE A 183 0.01 21.59 8.41
#